data_a269e5c19b9e8116c95fe711caf2c1ee
#
_entry.id   a269e5c19b9e8116c95fe711caf2c1ee
#
_cell.length_a   1.000
_cell.length_b   1.000
_cell.length_c   1.000
_cell.angle_alpha   90.00
_cell.angle_beta   90.00
_cell.angle_gamma   90.00
#
_symmetry.space_group_name_H-M   'P 1'
#
loop_
_entity.id
_entity.type
_entity.pdbx_description
1 polymer ?
#
loop_
_entity_poly.entity_id
_entity_poly.type
_entity_poly.pdbx_seq_one_letter_code
_entity_poly.pdbx_strand_id
1 'polypeptide(L)'
;MKNRTGRSVQLIIALVFLFSSFVAAPVTAASYAVNYNVNGVLAIQENVPCLYTSDGRAFKLIMSLDKARKLDGKTVKVQGKVAKSDELETMKVKKITEISPKEFEVPEVEHEAYQRPAKMVSEAKGVFKVANVRWNIHQDPSTKDLKAIHTWETVTINPEKLLRTYMIVKPFAPKFLAAHTLLAFTFAPGGAVAGNGEETETIVLTIEAYKKIGQTYGLLKTMKKEFDIVWILATLRNYAGLNVNFNADSDTALDVYPINFTNEQAKALLKETIRQACVSRQGEYYHTIRNNCTNNVVILLNSALPKERQVKLWAIASFIYNPKATMPLSVIKTLKKKEILSDKAATINRETFDKYVNGATAKSAEK
;
A
#
# COMPACT_ATOMS: atom_id res chain seq x y z
N MET A 1 -29.44 -32.37 13.50
CA MET A 1 -28.59 -31.32 12.86
C MET A 1 -27.81 -30.61 13.96
N LYS A 2 -26.58 -31.05 14.23
CA LYS A 2 -25.77 -30.58 15.39
C LYS A 2 -24.72 -29.58 14.92
N ASN A 3 -24.77 -28.44 15.52
CA ASN A 3 -23.73 -27.38 15.71
C ASN A 3 -22.37 -27.57 15.01
N ARG A 4 -22.21 -27.01 13.80
CA ARG A 4 -20.91 -26.78 13.14
C ARG A 4 -20.35 -25.34 13.34
N THR A 5 -21.13 -24.42 13.89
CA THR A 5 -20.74 -23.01 14.05
C THR A 5 -19.80 -22.75 15.22
N GLY A 6 -19.77 -23.59 16.24
CA GLY A 6 -18.89 -23.41 17.41
C GLY A 6 -17.42 -23.74 17.20
N ARG A 7 -17.08 -24.57 16.20
CA ARG A 7 -15.67 -24.98 15.95
C ARG A 7 -14.83 -23.95 15.21
N SER A 8 -15.44 -23.15 14.35
CA SER A 8 -14.73 -22.14 13.56
C SER A 8 -14.27 -20.95 14.41
N VAL A 9 -15.06 -20.55 15.39
CA VAL A 9 -14.72 -19.43 16.31
C VAL A 9 -13.60 -19.83 17.28
N GLN A 10 -13.60 -21.09 17.75
CA GLN A 10 -12.54 -21.56 18.64
C GLN A 10 -11.18 -21.75 17.95
N LEU A 11 -11.17 -22.06 16.65
CA LEU A 11 -9.93 -22.19 15.87
C LEU A 11 -9.24 -20.83 15.62
N ILE A 12 -10.01 -19.75 15.47
CA ILE A 12 -9.48 -18.39 15.28
C ILE A 12 -8.81 -17.88 16.56
N ILE A 13 -9.37 -18.21 17.74
CA ILE A 13 -8.81 -17.82 19.04
C ILE A 13 -7.50 -18.56 19.34
N ALA A 14 -7.34 -19.81 18.89
CA ALA A 14 -6.14 -20.59 19.14
C ALA A 14 -4.92 -20.18 18.32
N LEU A 15 -5.11 -19.55 17.14
CA LEU A 15 -3.99 -19.14 16.28
C LEU A 15 -3.31 -17.83 16.74
N VAL A 16 -3.94 -17.04 17.61
CA VAL A 16 -3.40 -15.74 18.07
C VAL A 16 -2.33 -15.91 19.17
N PHE A 17 -2.22 -17.08 19.81
CA PHE A 17 -1.30 -17.30 20.92
C PHE A 17 0.16 -17.61 20.54
N LEU A 18 0.53 -17.67 19.27
CA LEU A 18 1.88 -18.10 18.84
C LEU A 18 2.83 -16.97 18.41
N PHE A 19 2.47 -15.70 18.56
CA PHE A 19 3.31 -14.58 18.14
C PHE A 19 3.64 -13.56 19.24
N SER A 20 4.06 -14.02 20.40
CA SER A 20 4.61 -13.14 21.42
C SER A 20 6.08 -13.47 21.67
N SER A 21 6.99 -12.86 20.94
CA SER A 21 8.39 -12.57 21.37
C SER A 21 9.19 -11.95 20.21
N PHE A 22 9.02 -10.67 19.95
CA PHE A 22 10.08 -9.87 19.33
C PHE A 22 10.03 -8.46 19.93
N VAL A 23 10.95 -8.21 20.84
CA VAL A 23 11.23 -6.85 21.34
C VAL A 23 12.08 -6.16 20.27
N ALA A 24 11.48 -5.27 19.51
CA ALA A 24 12.17 -4.32 18.67
C ALA A 24 12.00 -2.92 19.28
N ALA A 25 13.09 -2.15 19.34
CA ALA A 25 13.12 -0.81 19.87
C ALA A 25 12.13 0.14 19.18
N PRO A 26 11.51 1.10 19.89
CA PRO A 26 10.44 1.91 19.32
C PRO A 26 10.96 2.90 18.29
N VAL A 27 10.75 2.60 17.03
CA VAL A 27 10.71 3.64 15.99
C VAL A 27 9.36 4.33 16.17
N THR A 28 9.34 5.54 16.71
CA THR A 28 8.11 6.33 16.83
C THR A 28 7.65 6.75 15.44
N ALA A 29 6.96 5.85 14.76
CA ALA A 29 6.30 6.14 13.50
C ALA A 29 5.32 7.30 13.71
N ALA A 30 5.35 8.29 12.83
CA ALA A 30 4.40 9.39 12.85
C ALA A 30 2.99 8.80 12.68
N SER A 31 2.22 8.72 13.77
CA SER A 31 0.89 8.15 13.76
C SER A 31 -0.04 8.99 12.88
N TYR A 32 -0.55 8.38 11.84
CA TYR A 32 -1.64 8.97 11.04
C TYR A 32 -2.91 8.16 11.26
N ALA A 33 -4.04 8.84 11.21
CA ALA A 33 -5.33 8.19 11.46
C ALA A 33 -6.07 7.98 10.13
N VAL A 34 -6.31 6.73 9.81
CA VAL A 34 -7.09 6.31 8.64
C VAL A 34 -8.50 5.91 9.07
N ASN A 35 -9.51 6.27 8.26
CA ASN A 35 -10.88 5.84 8.53
C ASN A 35 -11.09 4.40 8.06
N TYR A 36 -11.58 3.56 8.97
CA TYR A 36 -11.96 2.19 8.71
C TYR A 36 -13.47 1.96 8.91
N ASN A 37 -13.99 1.01 8.16
CA ASN A 37 -15.32 0.45 8.34
C ASN A 37 -15.17 -1.07 8.16
N VAL A 38 -15.06 -1.78 9.27
CA VAL A 38 -14.74 -3.21 9.30
C VAL A 38 -15.76 -3.99 10.10
N ASN A 39 -15.99 -5.23 9.68
CA ASN A 39 -16.77 -6.21 10.41
C ASN A 39 -15.83 -7.12 11.20
N GLY A 40 -16.23 -7.52 12.38
CA GLY A 40 -15.43 -8.39 13.23
C GLY A 40 -16.22 -8.91 14.42
N VAL A 41 -15.61 -9.80 15.18
CA VAL A 41 -16.10 -10.24 16.50
C VAL A 41 -15.44 -9.37 17.56
N LEU A 42 -16.25 -8.73 18.39
CA LEU A 42 -15.74 -8.01 19.56
C LEU A 42 -15.47 -9.00 20.68
N ALA A 43 -14.31 -8.93 21.30
CA ALA A 43 -13.98 -9.67 22.50
C ALA A 43 -13.26 -8.78 23.51
N ILE A 44 -13.52 -8.96 24.79
CA ILE A 44 -12.82 -8.23 25.86
C ILE A 44 -11.70 -9.10 26.42
N GLN A 45 -10.46 -8.62 26.32
CA GLN A 45 -9.28 -9.27 26.89
C GLN A 45 -8.66 -8.34 27.94
N GLU A 46 -8.52 -8.81 29.17
CA GLU A 46 -7.93 -8.03 30.27
C GLU A 46 -8.52 -6.62 30.41
N ASN A 47 -9.86 -6.48 30.29
CA ASN A 47 -10.59 -5.21 30.25
C ASN A 47 -10.30 -4.31 29.03
N VAL A 48 -9.65 -4.83 28.01
CA VAL A 48 -9.40 -4.13 26.73
C VAL A 48 -10.35 -4.67 25.67
N PRO A 49 -11.24 -3.84 25.09
CA PRO A 49 -12.04 -4.24 23.94
C PRO A 49 -11.17 -4.44 22.71
N CYS A 50 -11.27 -5.61 22.09
CA CYS A 50 -10.57 -5.98 20.86
C CYS A 50 -11.57 -6.39 19.78
N LEU A 51 -11.29 -6.03 18.53
CA LEU A 51 -12.06 -6.44 17.35
C LEU A 51 -11.21 -7.41 16.53
N TYR A 52 -11.72 -8.59 16.28
CA TYR A 52 -11.08 -9.61 15.43
C TYR A 52 -11.81 -9.70 14.11
N THR A 53 -11.12 -9.43 13.02
CA THR A 53 -11.69 -9.43 11.67
C THR A 53 -11.52 -10.77 10.95
N SER A 54 -12.31 -11.02 9.93
CA SER A 54 -12.26 -12.28 9.14
C SER A 54 -10.94 -12.48 8.39
N ASP A 55 -10.22 -11.40 8.10
CA ASP A 55 -8.89 -11.42 7.48
C ASP A 55 -7.73 -11.59 8.47
N GLY A 56 -8.04 -11.93 9.73
CA GLY A 56 -7.05 -12.25 10.76
C GLY A 56 -6.41 -11.04 11.46
N ARG A 57 -6.87 -9.82 11.18
CA ARG A 57 -6.41 -8.65 11.93
C ARG A 57 -7.09 -8.54 13.29
N ALA A 58 -6.38 -7.89 14.22
CA ALA A 58 -6.92 -7.51 15.50
C ALA A 58 -6.73 -6.00 15.73
N PHE A 59 -7.77 -5.35 16.28
CA PHE A 59 -7.74 -3.93 16.63
C PHE A 59 -8.07 -3.76 18.11
N LYS A 60 -7.24 -3.00 18.82
CA LYS A 60 -7.59 -2.48 20.13
C LYS A 60 -8.59 -1.35 19.95
N LEU A 61 -9.78 -1.45 20.57
CA LEU A 61 -10.81 -0.44 20.43
C LEU A 61 -10.75 0.59 21.56
N ILE A 62 -10.68 1.88 21.20
CA ILE A 62 -10.89 2.97 22.15
C ILE A 62 -12.39 3.29 22.16
N MET A 63 -13.08 2.77 23.19
CA MET A 63 -14.50 2.96 23.44
C MET A 63 -14.81 2.72 24.93
N SER A 64 -16.03 3.07 25.37
CA SER A 64 -16.48 2.79 26.74
C SER A 64 -16.55 1.28 26.99
N LEU A 65 -15.98 0.83 28.11
CA LEU A 65 -15.96 -0.58 28.49
C LEU A 65 -17.38 -1.12 28.72
N ASP A 66 -18.28 -0.33 29.30
CA ASP A 66 -19.67 -0.75 29.51
C ASP A 66 -20.42 -1.00 28.21
N LYS A 67 -20.13 -0.18 27.19
CA LYS A 67 -20.68 -0.39 25.84
C LYS A 67 -20.05 -1.62 25.19
N ALA A 68 -18.76 -1.85 25.40
CA ALA A 68 -18.08 -3.03 24.89
C ALA A 68 -18.62 -4.32 25.52
N ARG A 69 -18.85 -4.34 26.85
CA ARG A 69 -19.40 -5.50 27.57
C ARG A 69 -20.77 -5.96 27.03
N LYS A 70 -21.62 -5.02 26.57
CA LYS A 70 -22.92 -5.36 25.95
C LYS A 70 -22.77 -6.03 24.57
N LEU A 71 -21.61 -5.91 23.96
CA LEU A 71 -21.30 -6.41 22.61
C LEU A 71 -20.23 -7.52 22.64
N ASP A 72 -19.81 -7.94 23.81
CA ASP A 72 -18.80 -8.99 23.97
C ASP A 72 -19.26 -10.32 23.35
N GLY A 73 -18.40 -10.94 22.57
CA GLY A 73 -18.71 -12.14 21.79
C GLY A 73 -19.60 -11.93 20.57
N LYS A 74 -20.06 -10.70 20.30
CA LYS A 74 -20.96 -10.41 19.19
C LYS A 74 -20.24 -10.01 17.93
N THR A 75 -20.85 -10.30 16.79
CA THR A 75 -20.44 -9.81 15.49
C THR A 75 -20.88 -8.35 15.33
N VAL A 76 -19.94 -7.49 15.03
CA VAL A 76 -20.17 -6.04 14.99
C VAL A 76 -19.55 -5.41 13.74
N LYS A 77 -20.17 -4.35 13.28
CA LYS A 77 -19.60 -3.42 12.28
C LYS A 77 -19.07 -2.20 13.01
N VAL A 78 -17.79 -1.92 12.87
CA VAL A 78 -17.11 -0.81 13.52
C VAL A 78 -16.66 0.21 12.50
N GLN A 79 -17.05 1.45 12.70
CA GLN A 79 -16.54 2.62 12.00
C GLN A 79 -15.66 3.40 12.95
N GLY A 80 -14.42 3.65 12.55
CA GLY A 80 -13.46 4.33 13.41
C GLY A 80 -12.28 4.91 12.67
N LYS A 81 -11.37 5.51 13.45
CA LYS A 81 -10.06 5.94 12.97
C LYS A 81 -9.01 5.04 13.57
N VAL A 82 -8.17 4.46 12.73
CA VAL A 82 -7.05 3.62 13.14
C VAL A 82 -5.79 4.47 13.19
N ALA A 83 -5.12 4.44 14.34
CA ALA A 83 -3.74 4.89 14.45
C ALA A 83 -2.84 3.67 14.28
N LYS A 84 -1.95 3.70 13.31
CA LYS A 84 -0.97 2.63 13.10
C LYS A 84 0.18 2.83 14.07
N SER A 85 0.50 1.79 14.81
CA SER A 85 1.67 1.66 15.69
C SER A 85 2.31 0.29 15.46
N ASP A 86 3.52 0.11 15.93
CA ASP A 86 4.26 -1.18 15.84
C ASP A 86 3.63 -2.31 16.66
N GLU A 87 2.66 -1.97 17.52
CA GLU A 87 1.85 -2.89 18.31
C GLU A 87 0.48 -3.09 17.66
N LEU A 88 -0.43 -3.73 18.40
CA LEU A 88 -1.82 -3.94 17.99
C LEU A 88 -2.44 -2.64 17.49
N GLU A 89 -2.91 -2.61 16.26
CA GLU A 89 -3.52 -1.41 15.67
C GLU A 89 -4.65 -0.88 16.55
N THR A 90 -4.59 0.39 16.91
CA THR A 90 -5.57 1.01 17.80
C THR A 90 -6.63 1.77 17.02
N MET A 91 -7.90 1.42 17.21
CA MET A 91 -9.04 2.06 16.55
C MET A 91 -9.87 2.90 17.52
N LYS A 92 -9.93 4.22 17.29
CA LYS A 92 -10.88 5.11 17.97
C LYS A 92 -12.26 4.94 17.34
N VAL A 93 -13.17 4.31 18.06
CA VAL A 93 -14.53 3.98 17.59
C VAL A 93 -15.37 5.25 17.44
N LYS A 94 -15.94 5.44 16.24
CA LYS A 94 -16.94 6.49 15.97
C LYS A 94 -18.36 5.93 16.06
N LYS A 95 -18.57 4.76 15.45
CA LYS A 95 -19.86 4.05 15.47
C LYS A 95 -19.58 2.55 15.57
N ILE A 96 -20.38 1.87 16.36
CA ILE A 96 -20.39 0.40 16.45
C ILE A 96 -21.84 -0.06 16.43
N THR A 97 -22.10 -1.10 15.63
CA THR A 97 -23.44 -1.67 15.44
C THR A 97 -23.30 -3.18 15.44
N GLU A 98 -24.16 -3.88 16.20
CA GLU A 98 -24.30 -5.32 16.09
C GLU A 98 -24.83 -5.68 14.70
N ILE A 99 -24.30 -6.71 14.08
CA ILE A 99 -24.70 -7.22 12.77
C ILE A 99 -24.93 -8.72 12.85
N SER A 100 -25.63 -9.28 11.88
CA SER A 100 -25.80 -10.72 11.83
C SER A 100 -24.49 -11.44 11.55
N PRO A 101 -24.25 -12.66 12.06
CA PRO A 101 -23.08 -13.45 11.73
C PRO A 101 -22.88 -13.68 10.23
N LYS A 102 -23.97 -13.68 9.43
CA LYS A 102 -23.91 -13.78 7.96
C LYS A 102 -23.26 -12.55 7.32
N GLU A 103 -23.38 -11.38 7.92
CA GLU A 103 -22.76 -10.14 7.46
C GLU A 103 -21.25 -10.07 7.79
N PHE A 104 -20.77 -11.01 8.60
CA PHE A 104 -19.35 -11.16 8.89
C PHE A 104 -18.58 -11.76 7.70
N GLU A 105 -19.23 -12.61 6.92
CA GLU A 105 -18.71 -13.09 5.65
C GLU A 105 -18.69 -11.92 4.67
N VAL A 106 -17.51 -11.38 4.41
CA VAL A 106 -17.34 -10.35 3.39
C VAL A 106 -17.58 -11.01 2.04
N PRO A 107 -18.58 -10.58 1.26
CA PRO A 107 -18.77 -11.11 -0.08
C PRO A 107 -17.47 -10.97 -0.87
N GLU A 108 -17.04 -12.04 -1.53
CA GLU A 108 -15.91 -11.99 -2.44
C GLU A 108 -16.29 -11.05 -3.60
N VAL A 109 -15.73 -9.85 -3.58
CA VAL A 109 -15.96 -8.84 -4.61
C VAL A 109 -14.90 -9.00 -5.65
N GLU A 110 -15.28 -9.31 -6.88
CA GLU A 110 -14.36 -9.36 -8.00
C GLU A 110 -13.85 -7.96 -8.35
N HIS A 111 -12.54 -7.84 -8.36
CA HIS A 111 -11.83 -6.62 -8.72
C HIS A 111 -11.16 -6.76 -10.10
N GLU A 112 -10.77 -5.63 -10.66
CA GLU A 112 -10.05 -5.59 -11.93
C GLU A 112 -8.80 -6.47 -11.88
N ALA A 113 -8.61 -7.32 -12.88
CA ALA A 113 -7.56 -8.34 -12.91
C ALA A 113 -6.12 -7.80 -12.76
N TYR A 114 -5.90 -6.52 -13.09
CA TYR A 114 -4.61 -5.86 -12.96
C TYR A 114 -4.35 -5.27 -11.57
N GLN A 115 -5.29 -5.38 -10.65
CA GLN A 115 -5.20 -4.88 -9.28
C GLN A 115 -5.28 -6.04 -8.28
N ARG A 116 -4.13 -6.50 -7.80
CA ARG A 116 -4.06 -7.51 -6.74
C ARG A 116 -3.20 -6.97 -5.59
N PRO A 117 -3.65 -7.06 -4.35
CA PRO A 117 -2.83 -6.68 -3.20
C PRO A 117 -1.63 -7.62 -3.08
N ALA A 118 -0.47 -7.06 -2.77
CA ALA A 118 0.71 -7.85 -2.43
C ALA A 118 0.45 -8.70 -1.18
N LYS A 119 1.08 -9.88 -1.10
CA LYS A 119 0.95 -10.78 0.06
C LYS A 119 2.31 -11.20 0.56
N MET A 120 2.58 -11.02 1.85
CA MET A 120 3.78 -11.55 2.49
C MET A 120 3.71 -13.07 2.53
N VAL A 121 4.70 -13.73 1.93
CA VAL A 121 4.89 -15.20 2.04
C VAL A 121 5.82 -15.49 3.20
N SER A 122 6.94 -14.78 3.28
CA SER A 122 7.88 -14.90 4.40
C SER A 122 8.76 -13.66 4.51
N GLU A 123 9.23 -13.40 5.73
CA GLU A 123 10.33 -12.47 6.03
C GLU A 123 11.34 -13.24 6.86
N ALA A 124 12.54 -13.47 6.32
CA ALA A 124 13.59 -14.21 7.01
C ALA A 124 14.95 -13.53 6.78
N LYS A 125 15.68 -13.28 7.87
CA LYS A 125 17.01 -12.64 7.83
C LYS A 125 17.03 -11.32 7.04
N GLY A 126 15.91 -10.56 7.08
CA GLY A 126 15.77 -9.29 6.38
C GLY A 126 15.50 -9.41 4.87
N VAL A 127 15.33 -10.62 4.34
CA VAL A 127 14.92 -10.91 2.96
C VAL A 127 13.41 -11.19 2.96
N PHE A 128 12.71 -10.62 1.99
CA PHE A 128 11.27 -10.73 1.85
C PHE A 128 10.90 -11.65 0.69
N LYS A 129 9.95 -12.55 0.89
CA LYS A 129 9.29 -13.28 -0.20
C LYS A 129 7.85 -12.80 -0.28
N VAL A 130 7.49 -12.21 -1.42
CA VAL A 130 6.21 -11.51 -1.62
C VAL A 130 5.49 -12.09 -2.83
N ALA A 131 4.28 -12.56 -2.64
CA ALA A 131 3.41 -13.00 -3.74
C ALA A 131 2.57 -11.83 -4.29
N ASN A 132 1.99 -12.03 -5.46
CA ASN A 132 1.21 -11.05 -6.20
C ASN A 132 2.00 -9.80 -6.58
N VAL A 133 3.27 -9.95 -6.94
CA VAL A 133 4.02 -8.87 -7.61
C VAL A 133 3.67 -8.89 -9.09
N ARG A 134 3.16 -7.78 -9.60
CA ARG A 134 2.81 -7.62 -11.01
C ARG A 134 4.10 -7.53 -11.84
N TRP A 135 4.39 -8.60 -12.60
CA TRP A 135 5.73 -8.83 -13.13
C TRP A 135 5.92 -8.32 -14.56
N ASN A 136 5.34 -9.00 -15.53
CA ASN A 136 5.42 -8.61 -16.94
C ASN A 136 4.06 -8.15 -17.47
N ILE A 137 4.11 -7.47 -18.60
CA ILE A 137 2.94 -7.00 -19.34
C ILE A 137 3.12 -7.29 -20.83
N HIS A 138 2.10 -7.75 -21.48
CA HIS A 138 2.03 -7.91 -22.92
C HIS A 138 0.62 -7.58 -23.42
N GLN A 139 0.50 -7.31 -24.71
CA GLN A 139 -0.80 -7.10 -25.34
C GLN A 139 -1.43 -8.44 -25.71
N ASP A 140 -2.74 -8.57 -25.53
CA ASP A 140 -3.50 -9.72 -25.99
C ASP A 140 -3.81 -9.56 -27.48
N PRO A 141 -3.17 -10.34 -28.36
CA PRO A 141 -3.38 -10.23 -29.81
C PRO A 141 -4.79 -10.70 -30.24
N SER A 142 -5.50 -11.43 -29.37
CA SER A 142 -6.84 -11.94 -29.66
C SER A 142 -7.94 -10.88 -29.49
N THR A 143 -7.65 -9.74 -28.86
CA THR A 143 -8.61 -8.68 -28.59
C THR A 143 -8.42 -7.51 -29.56
N LYS A 144 -9.53 -6.99 -30.13
CA LYS A 144 -9.49 -5.80 -31.00
C LYS A 144 -8.84 -4.58 -30.32
N ASP A 145 -9.05 -4.44 -29.01
CA ASP A 145 -8.55 -3.33 -28.20
C ASP A 145 -7.16 -3.60 -27.63
N LEU A 146 -6.49 -4.65 -28.05
CA LEU A 146 -5.14 -5.06 -27.58
C LEU A 146 -5.02 -4.94 -26.05
N LYS A 147 -5.95 -5.57 -25.32
CA LYS A 147 -5.98 -5.51 -23.85
C LYS A 147 -4.64 -5.93 -23.26
N ALA A 148 -4.22 -5.21 -22.23
CA ALA A 148 -3.02 -5.56 -21.50
C ALA A 148 -3.24 -6.78 -20.61
N ILE A 149 -2.39 -7.80 -20.77
CA ILE A 149 -2.32 -8.97 -19.91
C ILE A 149 -1.13 -8.79 -18.96
N HIS A 150 -1.36 -9.00 -17.67
CA HIS A 150 -0.34 -8.95 -16.64
C HIS A 150 0.01 -10.34 -16.16
N THR A 151 1.31 -10.62 -15.99
CA THR A 151 1.76 -11.77 -15.22
C THR A 151 2.02 -11.38 -13.78
N TRP A 152 1.90 -12.34 -12.88
CA TRP A 152 2.06 -12.17 -11.44
C TRP A 152 3.03 -13.19 -10.91
N GLU A 153 4.00 -12.72 -10.13
CA GLU A 153 5.06 -13.57 -9.59
C GLU A 153 5.14 -13.51 -8.08
N THR A 154 5.73 -14.55 -7.52
CA THR A 154 6.24 -14.53 -6.15
C THR A 154 7.71 -14.15 -6.21
N VAL A 155 8.05 -12.99 -5.63
CA VAL A 155 9.36 -12.36 -5.78
C VAL A 155 10.11 -12.40 -4.45
N THR A 156 11.38 -12.78 -4.50
CA THR A 156 12.33 -12.63 -3.39
C THR A 156 13.01 -11.27 -3.51
N ILE A 157 12.86 -10.42 -2.49
CA ILE A 157 13.43 -9.07 -2.44
C ILE A 157 14.46 -8.99 -1.32
N ASN A 158 15.71 -8.66 -1.68
CA ASN A 158 16.82 -8.51 -0.75
C ASN A 158 17.21 -7.03 -0.58
N PRO A 159 16.84 -6.38 0.54
CA PRO A 159 17.17 -4.98 0.79
C PRO A 159 18.67 -4.66 0.84
N GLU A 160 19.52 -5.65 1.12
CA GLU A 160 20.97 -5.42 1.16
C GLU A 160 21.56 -5.18 -0.25
N LYS A 161 20.80 -5.52 -1.29
CA LYS A 161 21.14 -5.24 -2.69
C LYS A 161 20.46 -3.99 -3.25
N LEU A 162 19.82 -3.19 -2.41
CA LEU A 162 19.22 -1.92 -2.81
C LEU A 162 20.32 -0.92 -3.21
N LEU A 163 20.21 -0.35 -4.40
CA LEU A 163 21.14 0.65 -4.92
C LEU A 163 20.60 2.07 -4.75
N ARG A 164 19.34 2.29 -5.15
CA ARG A 164 18.73 3.65 -5.15
C ARG A 164 17.23 3.59 -4.94
N THR A 165 16.70 4.70 -4.47
CA THR A 165 15.26 4.93 -4.29
C THR A 165 14.82 6.18 -5.05
N TYR A 166 13.62 6.12 -5.60
CA TYR A 166 13.05 7.23 -6.37
C TYR A 166 11.58 7.45 -6.01
N MET A 167 11.15 8.68 -6.12
CA MET A 167 9.75 9.03 -6.22
C MET A 167 9.42 9.27 -7.69
N ILE A 168 8.40 8.57 -8.20
CA ILE A 168 7.92 8.74 -9.57
C ILE A 168 6.60 9.48 -9.51
N VAL A 169 6.41 10.42 -10.43
CA VAL A 169 5.19 11.20 -10.55
C VAL A 169 4.65 11.07 -11.96
N LYS A 170 3.40 10.63 -12.06
CA LYS A 170 2.63 10.56 -13.31
C LYS A 170 1.58 11.65 -13.33
N PRO A 171 1.82 12.81 -13.98
CA PRO A 171 0.80 13.84 -14.17
C PRO A 171 -0.37 13.31 -15.00
N PHE A 172 -1.59 13.72 -14.66
CA PHE A 172 -2.78 13.48 -15.47
C PHE A 172 -3.70 14.72 -15.43
N ALA A 173 -4.68 14.78 -16.32
CA ALA A 173 -5.52 15.95 -16.44
C ALA A 173 -6.37 16.24 -15.18
N PRO A 174 -6.42 17.50 -14.70
CA PRO A 174 -5.61 18.63 -15.15
C PRO A 174 -4.16 18.57 -14.61
N LYS A 175 -3.18 18.56 -15.51
CA LYS A 175 -1.74 18.27 -15.22
C LYS A 175 -1.14 19.14 -14.10
N PHE A 176 -1.67 20.33 -13.86
CA PHE A 176 -1.18 21.24 -12.81
C PHE A 176 -1.73 20.93 -11.40
N LEU A 177 -2.79 20.11 -11.29
CA LEU A 177 -3.41 19.78 -10.01
C LEU A 177 -3.33 18.30 -9.66
N ALA A 178 -3.37 17.42 -10.65
CA ALA A 178 -3.52 16.01 -10.46
C ALA A 178 -2.31 15.22 -10.98
N ALA A 179 -1.80 14.34 -10.15
CA ALA A 179 -0.79 13.37 -10.52
C ALA A 179 -0.89 12.15 -9.61
N HIS A 180 -0.44 11.02 -10.12
CA HIS A 180 -0.22 9.83 -9.33
C HIS A 180 1.24 9.77 -8.89
N THR A 181 1.49 9.33 -7.65
CA THR A 181 2.82 9.21 -7.08
C THR A 181 3.11 7.78 -6.69
N LEU A 182 4.36 7.38 -6.90
CA LEU A 182 4.88 6.05 -6.63
C LEU A 182 6.23 6.13 -5.92
N LEU A 183 6.62 5.01 -5.29
CA LEU A 183 8.00 4.76 -4.90
C LEU A 183 8.62 3.72 -5.83
N ALA A 184 9.88 3.90 -6.18
CA ALA A 184 10.65 2.94 -6.97
C ALA A 184 11.98 2.61 -6.28
N PHE A 185 12.36 1.36 -6.34
CA PHE A 185 13.53 0.79 -5.67
C PHE A 185 14.35 0.03 -6.71
N THR A 186 15.58 0.47 -6.93
CA THR A 186 16.50 -0.14 -7.90
C THR A 186 17.53 -1.00 -7.19
N PHE A 187 17.79 -2.18 -7.72
CA PHE A 187 18.60 -3.20 -7.09
C PHE A 187 19.80 -3.59 -7.95
N ALA A 188 20.86 -4.04 -7.30
CA ALA A 188 21.92 -4.82 -7.91
C ALA A 188 21.40 -6.23 -8.29
N PRO A 189 22.09 -6.96 -9.19
CA PRO A 189 21.71 -8.31 -9.58
C PRO A 189 21.44 -9.23 -8.37
N GLY A 190 20.39 -10.03 -8.46
CA GLY A 190 19.87 -10.89 -7.37
C GLY A 190 19.16 -10.11 -6.25
N GLY A 191 18.81 -8.82 -6.44
CA GLY A 191 18.10 -8.01 -5.45
C GLY A 191 16.59 -8.17 -5.50
N ALA A 192 16.02 -8.46 -6.67
CA ALA A 192 14.61 -8.75 -6.87
C ALA A 192 14.45 -9.87 -7.88
N VAL A 193 14.16 -11.09 -7.40
CA VAL A 193 14.17 -12.32 -8.19
C VAL A 193 12.82 -13.00 -8.11
N ALA A 194 12.20 -13.28 -9.26
CA ALA A 194 10.96 -14.02 -9.37
C ALA A 194 11.17 -15.52 -9.10
N GLY A 195 10.06 -16.23 -8.80
CA GLY A 195 10.11 -17.66 -8.54
C GLY A 195 10.61 -18.52 -9.71
N ASN A 196 10.50 -18.03 -10.94
CA ASN A 196 11.03 -18.66 -12.17
C ASN A 196 12.52 -18.31 -12.42
N GLY A 197 13.18 -17.55 -11.56
CA GLY A 197 14.57 -17.13 -11.68
C GLY A 197 14.78 -15.83 -12.48
N GLU A 198 13.74 -15.25 -13.08
CA GLU A 198 13.86 -13.94 -13.73
C GLU A 198 14.18 -12.85 -12.70
N GLU A 199 15.01 -11.88 -13.09
CA GLU A 199 15.36 -10.74 -12.26
C GLU A 199 14.76 -9.45 -12.81
N THR A 200 14.50 -8.51 -11.90
CA THR A 200 14.19 -7.12 -12.27
C THR A 200 15.12 -6.16 -11.53
N GLU A 201 15.54 -5.12 -12.20
CA GLU A 201 16.33 -4.07 -11.58
C GLU A 201 15.49 -3.13 -10.73
N THR A 202 14.17 -2.99 -11.01
CA THR A 202 13.34 -1.99 -10.33
C THR A 202 11.97 -2.52 -9.99
N ILE A 203 11.66 -2.49 -8.70
CA ILE A 203 10.31 -2.69 -8.15
C ILE A 203 9.70 -1.33 -7.82
N VAL A 204 8.43 -1.14 -8.15
CA VAL A 204 7.64 0.04 -7.82
C VAL A 204 6.50 -0.33 -6.87
N LEU A 205 6.20 0.57 -5.93
CA LEU A 205 4.95 0.57 -5.18
C LEU A 205 4.00 1.58 -5.81
N THR A 206 2.81 1.13 -6.18
CA THR A 206 1.68 1.99 -6.54
C THR A 206 0.51 1.80 -5.59
N ILE A 207 -0.16 2.90 -5.22
CA ILE A 207 -1.28 2.92 -4.27
C ILE A 207 -2.49 3.47 -4.99
N GLU A 208 -3.48 2.64 -5.23
CA GLU A 208 -4.56 2.91 -6.16
C GLU A 208 -5.94 2.79 -5.51
N ALA A 209 -6.94 3.40 -6.15
CA ALA A 209 -8.33 3.08 -5.88
C ALA A 209 -8.62 1.66 -6.39
N TYR A 210 -9.02 0.77 -5.49
CA TYR A 210 -9.29 -0.64 -5.81
C TYR A 210 -10.64 -0.74 -6.49
N LYS A 211 -10.64 -0.96 -7.78
CA LYS A 211 -11.84 -0.96 -8.62
C LYS A 211 -12.47 -2.33 -8.68
N LYS A 212 -13.78 -2.38 -8.50
CA LYS A 212 -14.59 -3.53 -8.87
C LYS A 212 -14.65 -3.63 -10.40
N ILE A 213 -14.86 -4.83 -10.94
CA ILE A 213 -15.01 -5.02 -12.38
C ILE A 213 -16.10 -4.07 -12.92
N GLY A 214 -15.74 -3.33 -13.97
CA GLY A 214 -16.61 -2.34 -14.60
C GLY A 214 -16.82 -1.03 -13.84
N GLN A 215 -16.19 -0.84 -12.67
CA GLN A 215 -16.30 0.41 -11.91
C GLN A 215 -15.42 1.50 -12.51
N THR A 216 -16.05 2.60 -12.94
CA THR A 216 -15.33 3.76 -13.49
C THR A 216 -14.78 4.66 -12.39
N TYR A 217 -13.49 4.96 -12.46
CA TYR A 217 -12.84 5.91 -11.57
C TYR A 217 -13.42 7.33 -11.69
N GLY A 218 -13.49 8.06 -10.58
CA GLY A 218 -13.87 9.46 -10.56
C GLY A 218 -13.46 10.16 -9.27
N LEU A 219 -12.95 11.38 -9.36
CA LEU A 219 -12.48 12.15 -8.20
C LEU A 219 -13.59 12.35 -7.14
N LEU A 220 -14.81 12.64 -7.57
CA LEU A 220 -15.95 12.78 -6.65
C LEU A 220 -16.37 11.47 -6.00
N LYS A 221 -16.28 10.35 -6.74
CA LYS A 221 -16.58 9.02 -6.22
C LYS A 221 -15.60 8.63 -5.12
N THR A 222 -14.30 8.94 -5.27
CA THR A 222 -13.31 8.67 -4.23
C THR A 222 -13.55 9.49 -2.97
N MET A 223 -14.07 10.71 -3.08
CA MET A 223 -14.46 11.53 -1.91
C MET A 223 -15.65 10.94 -1.16
N LYS A 224 -16.52 10.19 -1.85
CA LYS A 224 -17.69 9.50 -1.27
C LYS A 224 -17.37 8.12 -0.69
N LYS A 225 -16.11 7.71 -0.68
CA LYS A 225 -15.66 6.39 -0.19
C LYS A 225 -16.22 5.20 -1.01
N GLU A 226 -16.35 5.39 -2.30
CA GLU A 226 -16.89 4.35 -3.19
C GLU A 226 -15.82 3.32 -3.60
N PHE A 227 -14.54 3.57 -3.32
CA PHE A 227 -13.43 2.69 -3.65
C PHE A 227 -12.69 2.27 -2.38
N ASP A 228 -12.37 1.00 -2.28
CA ASP A 228 -11.36 0.54 -1.36
C ASP A 228 -9.97 0.99 -1.83
N ILE A 229 -8.94 0.81 -1.00
CA ILE A 229 -7.56 1.12 -1.36
C ILE A 229 -6.79 -0.17 -1.61
N VAL A 230 -5.94 -0.17 -2.64
CA VAL A 230 -5.04 -1.28 -2.91
C VAL A 230 -3.59 -0.80 -3.03
N TRP A 231 -2.69 -1.58 -2.47
CA TRP A 231 -1.25 -1.39 -2.56
C TRP A 231 -0.66 -2.50 -3.42
N ILE A 232 -0.07 -2.14 -4.54
CA ILE A 232 0.41 -3.07 -5.55
C ILE A 232 1.92 -2.91 -5.69
N LEU A 233 2.64 -4.01 -5.59
CA LEU A 233 4.03 -4.08 -6.01
C LEU A 233 4.09 -4.53 -7.47
N ALA A 234 4.89 -3.85 -8.27
CA ALA A 234 5.06 -4.17 -9.69
C ALA A 234 6.52 -3.94 -10.12
N THR A 235 6.92 -4.53 -11.23
CA THR A 235 8.17 -4.11 -11.89
C THR A 235 7.95 -2.75 -12.57
N LEU A 236 9.02 -1.96 -12.70
CA LEU A 236 8.94 -0.70 -13.47
C LEU A 236 8.52 -0.97 -14.91
N ARG A 237 8.99 -2.08 -15.50
CA ARG A 237 8.62 -2.52 -16.86
C ARG A 237 7.11 -2.72 -16.99
N ASN A 238 6.50 -3.42 -16.05
CA ASN A 238 5.06 -3.63 -16.05
C ASN A 238 4.31 -2.30 -15.88
N TYR A 239 4.69 -1.50 -14.87
CA TYR A 239 4.00 -0.25 -14.58
C TYR A 239 4.12 0.77 -15.72
N ALA A 240 5.34 0.98 -16.23
CA ALA A 240 5.58 1.90 -17.33
C ALA A 240 4.99 1.37 -18.64
N GLY A 241 5.06 0.05 -18.90
CA GLY A 241 4.42 -0.58 -20.05
C GLY A 241 2.93 -0.29 -20.12
N LEU A 242 2.21 -0.49 -19.00
CA LEU A 242 0.78 -0.20 -18.91
C LEU A 242 0.47 1.28 -19.15
N ASN A 243 1.26 2.17 -18.56
CA ASN A 243 0.93 3.60 -18.53
C ASN A 243 1.51 4.41 -19.69
N VAL A 244 2.59 3.94 -20.32
CA VAL A 244 3.29 4.68 -21.37
C VAL A 244 3.12 4.02 -22.73
N ASN A 245 3.14 2.69 -22.80
CA ASN A 245 3.10 1.99 -24.09
C ASN A 245 1.70 1.52 -24.52
N PHE A 246 0.96 0.85 -23.61
CA PHE A 246 -0.23 0.10 -24.03
C PHE A 246 -1.54 0.86 -23.90
N ASN A 247 -1.77 1.55 -22.78
CA ASN A 247 -3.07 2.14 -22.44
C ASN A 247 -3.00 3.64 -22.18
N ALA A 248 -1.94 4.31 -22.63
CA ALA A 248 -1.76 5.72 -22.32
C ALA A 248 -2.10 6.63 -23.49
N ASP A 249 -2.62 7.79 -23.16
CA ASP A 249 -2.61 8.92 -24.07
C ASP A 249 -1.16 9.22 -24.51
N SER A 250 -0.97 9.75 -25.72
CA SER A 250 0.35 10.04 -26.29
C SER A 250 1.24 10.89 -25.39
N ASP A 251 0.65 11.69 -24.51
CA ASP A 251 1.32 12.64 -23.62
C ASP A 251 1.63 12.10 -22.22
N THR A 252 1.38 10.81 -21.94
CA THR A 252 1.67 10.25 -20.63
C THR A 252 3.17 10.15 -20.40
N ALA A 253 3.62 10.69 -19.29
CA ALA A 253 5.01 10.68 -18.87
C ALA A 253 5.14 10.35 -17.38
N LEU A 254 6.26 9.74 -17.01
CA LEU A 254 6.64 9.44 -15.63
C LEU A 254 7.87 10.26 -15.28
N ASP A 255 7.73 11.25 -14.45
CA ASP A 255 8.84 12.06 -13.95
C ASP A 255 9.51 11.38 -12.77
N VAL A 256 10.82 11.16 -12.84
CA VAL A 256 11.62 10.39 -11.87
C VAL A 256 12.47 11.33 -11.04
N TYR A 257 12.28 11.30 -9.73
CA TYR A 257 13.01 12.12 -8.75
C TYR A 257 13.81 11.23 -7.80
N PRO A 258 15.15 11.35 -7.74
CA PRO A 258 15.96 10.64 -6.76
C PRO A 258 15.59 11.07 -5.32
N ILE A 259 15.54 10.10 -4.41
CA ILE A 259 15.35 10.34 -2.98
C ILE A 259 16.72 10.41 -2.32
N ASN A 260 17.01 11.50 -1.60
CA ASN A 260 18.29 11.77 -0.93
C ASN A 260 18.30 11.14 0.47
N PHE A 261 18.27 9.81 0.51
CA PHE A 261 18.36 9.03 1.73
C PHE A 261 19.75 8.41 1.87
N THR A 262 20.19 8.24 3.10
CA THR A 262 21.32 7.36 3.40
C THR A 262 20.94 5.91 3.04
N ASN A 263 21.94 5.04 2.89
CA ASN A 263 21.66 3.62 2.62
C ASN A 263 20.73 2.99 3.67
N GLU A 264 20.94 3.32 4.93
CA GLU A 264 20.12 2.79 6.01
C GLU A 264 18.67 3.30 5.94
N GLN A 265 18.49 4.59 5.65
CA GLN A 265 17.17 5.18 5.44
C GLN A 265 16.47 4.58 4.21
N ALA A 266 17.19 4.37 3.12
CA ALA A 266 16.66 3.76 1.91
C ALA A 266 16.22 2.30 2.14
N LYS A 267 17.04 1.50 2.84
CA LYS A 267 16.69 0.14 3.25
C LYS A 267 15.51 0.13 4.22
N ALA A 268 15.46 1.03 5.18
CA ALA A 268 14.33 1.16 6.11
C ALA A 268 13.04 1.50 5.35
N LEU A 269 13.09 2.46 4.40
CA LEU A 269 11.97 2.79 3.53
C LEU A 269 11.49 1.59 2.72
N LEU A 270 12.40 0.83 2.10
CA LEU A 270 12.04 -0.37 1.34
C LEU A 270 11.37 -1.42 2.21
N LYS A 271 11.97 -1.75 3.37
CA LYS A 271 11.44 -2.74 4.32
C LYS A 271 10.02 -2.36 4.77
N GLU A 272 9.82 -1.10 5.18
CA GLU A 272 8.51 -0.60 5.59
C GLU A 272 7.52 -0.60 4.41
N THR A 273 7.96 -0.19 3.21
CA THR A 273 7.14 -0.22 2.00
C THR A 273 6.61 -1.63 1.71
N ILE A 274 7.46 -2.65 1.77
CA ILE A 274 7.05 -4.04 1.53
C ILE A 274 6.06 -4.50 2.60
N ARG A 275 6.35 -4.26 3.88
CA ARG A 275 5.45 -4.65 4.98
C ARG A 275 4.09 -3.99 4.84
N GLN A 276 4.06 -2.68 4.57
CA GLN A 276 2.81 -1.95 4.39
C GLN A 276 2.03 -2.34 3.13
N ALA A 277 2.73 -2.72 2.04
CA ALA A 277 2.07 -3.24 0.84
C ALA A 277 1.36 -4.58 1.09
N CYS A 278 1.88 -5.38 2.02
CA CYS A 278 1.36 -6.69 2.36
C CYS A 278 0.31 -6.71 3.49
N VAL A 279 0.05 -5.56 4.12
CA VAL A 279 -1.03 -5.45 5.13
C VAL A 279 -2.38 -5.52 4.46
N SER A 280 -3.32 -6.28 5.02
CA SER A 280 -4.71 -6.25 4.56
C SER A 280 -5.29 -4.85 4.74
N ARG A 281 -5.92 -4.36 3.67
CA ARG A 281 -6.58 -3.04 3.62
C ARG A 281 -8.10 -3.14 3.62
N GLN A 282 -8.65 -4.29 3.97
CA GLN A 282 -10.09 -4.48 4.01
C GLN A 282 -10.76 -3.41 4.89
N GLY A 283 -11.76 -2.72 4.33
CA GLY A 283 -12.47 -1.62 5.01
C GLY A 283 -11.72 -0.28 5.05
N GLU A 284 -10.53 -0.20 4.48
CA GLU A 284 -9.82 1.06 4.26
C GLU A 284 -10.21 1.65 2.90
N TYR A 285 -10.56 2.94 2.86
CA TYR A 285 -11.03 3.59 1.64
C TYR A 285 -9.97 4.45 1.00
N TYR A 286 -9.89 4.41 -0.31
CA TYR A 286 -9.22 5.45 -1.09
C TYR A 286 -9.99 6.77 -0.99
N HIS A 287 -9.31 7.85 -0.72
CA HIS A 287 -9.92 9.18 -0.62
C HIS A 287 -8.97 10.23 -1.19
N THR A 288 -9.40 10.91 -2.25
CA THR A 288 -8.58 11.88 -3.01
C THR A 288 -7.77 12.86 -2.14
N ILE A 289 -8.31 13.30 -1.00
CA ILE A 289 -7.64 14.30 -0.16
C ILE A 289 -6.94 13.67 1.04
N ARG A 290 -7.50 12.61 1.65
CA ARG A 290 -7.10 12.15 2.99
C ARG A 290 -6.39 10.81 3.03
N ASN A 291 -6.54 10.00 1.99
CA ASN A 291 -5.95 8.67 1.90
C ASN A 291 -5.72 8.30 0.43
N ASN A 292 -4.73 8.90 -0.19
CA ASN A 292 -4.38 8.73 -1.60
C ASN A 292 -2.91 8.29 -1.75
N CYS A 293 -2.47 8.09 -2.98
CA CYS A 293 -1.10 7.73 -3.29
C CYS A 293 -0.08 8.71 -2.66
N THR A 294 -0.29 10.02 -2.81
CA THR A 294 0.65 11.04 -2.32
C THR A 294 0.77 11.05 -0.80
N ASN A 295 -0.36 10.98 -0.08
CA ASN A 295 -0.33 10.92 1.39
C ASN A 295 0.44 9.70 1.89
N ASN A 296 0.15 8.54 1.32
CA ASN A 296 0.77 7.29 1.76
C ASN A 296 2.26 7.25 1.39
N VAL A 297 2.66 7.78 0.24
CA VAL A 297 4.08 7.95 -0.10
C VAL A 297 4.78 8.86 0.90
N VAL A 298 4.18 10.00 1.29
CA VAL A 298 4.75 10.88 2.32
C VAL A 298 4.88 10.19 3.67
N ILE A 299 3.89 9.38 4.04
CA ILE A 299 3.93 8.59 5.28
C ILE A 299 5.09 7.60 5.26
N LEU A 300 5.26 6.88 4.16
CA LEU A 300 6.38 5.95 4.00
C LEU A 300 7.73 6.68 4.03
N LEU A 301 7.86 7.83 3.36
CA LEU A 301 9.08 8.65 3.47
C LEU A 301 9.34 9.08 4.92
N ASN A 302 8.30 9.51 5.62
CA ASN A 302 8.41 9.93 7.02
C ASN A 302 8.86 8.79 7.95
N SER A 303 8.49 7.54 7.68
CA SER A 303 8.89 6.39 8.51
C SER A 303 10.41 6.16 8.54
N ALA A 304 11.11 6.59 7.48
CA ALA A 304 12.57 6.49 7.38
C ALA A 304 13.31 7.79 7.76
N LEU A 305 12.59 8.83 8.17
CA LEU A 305 13.14 10.15 8.46
C LEU A 305 13.08 10.49 9.95
N PRO A 306 14.09 11.18 10.49
CA PRO A 306 14.02 11.75 11.82
C PRO A 306 12.91 12.82 11.89
N LYS A 307 12.33 13.02 13.09
CA LYS A 307 11.11 13.85 13.29
C LYS A 307 11.20 15.25 12.71
N GLU A 308 12.36 15.90 12.82
CA GLU A 308 12.62 17.26 12.35
C GLU A 308 12.58 17.38 10.82
N ARG A 309 12.89 16.31 10.09
CA ARG A 309 12.85 16.26 8.64
C ARG A 309 11.51 15.84 8.07
N GLN A 310 10.63 15.27 8.90
CA GLN A 310 9.34 14.75 8.44
C GLN A 310 8.44 15.85 7.85
N VAL A 311 7.62 15.47 6.87
CA VAL A 311 6.58 16.32 6.28
C VAL A 311 5.31 16.17 7.10
N LYS A 312 4.84 17.25 7.70
CA LYS A 312 3.60 17.26 8.47
C LYS A 312 2.38 17.06 7.54
N LEU A 313 1.62 16.04 7.79
CA LEU A 313 0.36 15.77 7.09
C LEU A 313 -0.74 16.75 7.51
N TRP A 314 -0.70 17.25 8.76
CA TRP A 314 -1.63 18.20 9.33
C TRP A 314 -0.92 19.52 9.65
N ALA A 315 -1.51 20.65 9.25
CA ALA A 315 -0.83 21.94 9.34
C ALA A 315 -0.77 22.50 10.77
N ILE A 316 -1.88 22.45 11.51
CA ILE A 316 -2.01 23.11 12.82
C ILE A 316 -2.63 22.15 13.85
N ALA A 317 -3.79 21.62 13.55
CA ALA A 317 -4.51 20.68 14.40
C ALA A 317 -4.91 19.46 13.55
N SER A 318 -5.24 18.35 14.21
CA SER A 318 -5.58 17.09 13.54
C SER A 318 -6.80 17.15 12.60
N PHE A 319 -7.58 18.22 12.63
CA PHE A 319 -8.72 18.45 11.75
C PHE A 319 -8.39 19.31 10.53
N ILE A 320 -7.29 20.08 10.55
CA ILE A 320 -6.85 20.89 9.41
C ILE A 320 -5.85 20.11 8.60
N TYR A 321 -6.27 19.72 7.40
CA TYR A 321 -5.45 18.91 6.51
C TYR A 321 -4.40 19.75 5.77
N ASN A 322 -3.16 19.26 5.72
CA ASN A 322 -2.08 19.93 5.01
C ASN A 322 -2.15 19.63 3.50
N PRO A 323 -2.62 20.57 2.66
CA PRO A 323 -2.72 20.33 1.22
C PRO A 323 -1.35 20.10 0.57
N LYS A 324 -0.27 20.58 1.19
CA LYS A 324 1.11 20.34 0.70
C LYS A 324 1.54 18.88 0.77
N ALA A 325 0.87 18.06 1.58
CA ALA A 325 1.10 16.63 1.66
C ALA A 325 0.12 15.79 0.82
N THR A 326 -0.85 16.45 0.17
CA THR A 326 -1.89 15.79 -0.62
C THR A 326 -1.72 16.02 -2.11
N MET A 327 -1.33 17.24 -2.49
CA MET A 327 -1.22 17.63 -3.90
C MET A 327 0.18 17.30 -4.42
N PRO A 328 0.33 16.45 -5.45
CA PRO A 328 1.63 15.94 -5.89
C PRO A 328 2.65 17.05 -6.21
N LEU A 329 2.28 18.07 -6.96
CA LEU A 329 3.21 19.16 -7.30
C LEU A 329 3.61 20.00 -6.10
N SER A 330 2.71 20.18 -5.14
CA SER A 330 2.99 20.89 -3.91
C SER A 330 3.92 20.06 -2.99
N VAL A 331 3.72 18.75 -2.94
CA VAL A 331 4.56 17.85 -2.15
C VAL A 331 5.99 17.78 -2.70
N ILE A 332 6.17 17.74 -4.03
CA ILE A 332 7.50 17.77 -4.66
C ILE A 332 8.28 19.02 -4.22
N LYS A 333 7.67 20.20 -4.30
CA LYS A 333 8.30 21.45 -3.84
C LYS A 333 8.69 21.38 -2.37
N THR A 334 7.82 20.83 -1.54
CA THR A 334 8.06 20.67 -0.10
C THR A 334 9.19 19.69 0.18
N LEU A 335 9.21 18.54 -0.50
CA LEU A 335 10.24 17.51 -0.35
C LEU A 335 11.61 18.01 -0.85
N LYS A 336 11.65 18.77 -1.96
CA LYS A 336 12.88 19.43 -2.42
C LYS A 336 13.39 20.45 -1.42
N LYS A 337 12.53 21.30 -0.90
CA LYS A 337 12.91 22.29 0.13
C LYS A 337 13.47 21.65 1.39
N LYS A 338 13.05 20.41 1.70
CA LYS A 338 13.58 19.62 2.82
C LYS A 338 14.75 18.71 2.43
N GLU A 339 15.28 18.88 1.23
CA GLU A 339 16.39 18.08 0.68
C GLU A 339 16.13 16.56 0.71
N ILE A 340 14.84 16.17 0.70
CA ILE A 340 14.43 14.75 0.61
C ILE A 340 14.45 14.29 -0.84
N LEU A 341 14.10 15.17 -1.80
CA LEU A 341 14.17 14.90 -3.23
C LEU A 341 15.22 15.79 -3.91
N SER A 342 15.93 15.19 -4.84
CA SER A 342 16.76 15.92 -5.83
C SER A 342 15.89 16.49 -6.96
N ASP A 343 16.53 17.17 -7.89
CA ASP A 343 15.91 17.56 -9.14
C ASP A 343 15.53 16.34 -9.98
N LYS A 344 14.61 16.56 -10.91
CA LYS A 344 14.14 15.52 -11.81
C LYS A 344 15.32 14.95 -12.62
N ALA A 345 15.57 13.66 -12.45
CA ALA A 345 16.68 12.97 -13.12
C ALA A 345 16.31 12.43 -14.50
N ALA A 346 15.04 12.06 -14.70
CA ALA A 346 14.57 11.46 -15.95
C ALA A 346 13.07 11.70 -16.15
N THR A 347 12.64 11.58 -17.39
CA THR A 347 11.23 11.44 -17.77
C THR A 347 11.11 10.20 -18.65
N ILE A 348 10.28 9.24 -18.21
CA ILE A 348 9.95 8.04 -18.97
C ILE A 348 8.66 8.33 -19.74
N ASN A 349 8.77 8.42 -21.04
CA ASN A 349 7.67 8.55 -21.99
C ASN A 349 7.84 7.49 -23.09
N ARG A 350 6.99 7.49 -24.09
CA ARG A 350 7.05 6.51 -25.19
C ARG A 350 8.41 6.48 -25.90
N GLU A 351 9.02 7.64 -26.09
CA GLU A 351 10.33 7.76 -26.80
C GLU A 351 11.51 7.26 -25.93
N THR A 352 11.40 7.42 -24.60
CA THR A 352 12.49 7.08 -23.67
C THR A 352 12.25 5.76 -22.95
N PHE A 353 11.12 5.10 -23.19
CA PHE A 353 10.73 3.86 -22.49
C PHE A 353 11.83 2.79 -22.59
N ASP A 354 12.29 2.46 -23.79
CA ASP A 354 13.28 1.40 -23.98
C ASP A 354 14.60 1.74 -23.30
N LYS A 355 15.00 3.01 -23.32
CA LYS A 355 16.22 3.46 -22.65
C LYS A 355 16.22 3.19 -21.16
N TYR A 356 15.11 3.46 -20.48
CA TYR A 356 15.02 3.41 -19.02
C TYR A 356 14.45 2.10 -18.47
N VAL A 357 13.78 1.32 -19.31
CA VAL A 357 13.09 0.09 -18.89
C VAL A 357 13.74 -1.15 -19.47
N ASN A 358 14.24 -1.08 -20.72
CA ASN A 358 14.87 -2.21 -21.40
C ASN A 358 16.42 -2.04 -21.56
N GLY A 359 16.93 -0.82 -21.47
CA GLY A 359 18.35 -0.53 -21.75
C GLY A 359 19.34 -1.03 -20.70
N ALA A 360 18.87 -1.37 -19.51
CA ALA A 360 19.70 -1.97 -18.47
C ALA A 360 19.98 -3.47 -18.73
N THR A 361 19.03 -4.18 -19.34
CA THR A 361 19.19 -5.60 -19.73
C THR A 361 20.09 -5.79 -20.94
N ALA A 362 20.20 -4.80 -21.84
CA ALA A 362 21.08 -4.88 -23.02
C ALA A 362 22.57 -4.80 -22.68
N LYS A 363 22.95 -4.09 -21.61
CA LYS A 363 24.36 -3.97 -21.18
C LYS A 363 24.91 -5.20 -20.45
N SER A 364 24.06 -6.11 -19.98
CA SER A 364 24.48 -7.37 -19.35
C SER A 364 24.67 -8.51 -20.36
N ALA A 365 24.26 -8.35 -21.61
CA ALA A 365 24.43 -9.35 -22.68
C ALA A 365 25.68 -9.11 -23.54
N GLU A 366 26.40 -7.99 -23.33
CA GLU A 366 27.64 -7.66 -24.07
C GLU A 366 28.93 -7.69 -23.22
N LYS A 367 28.90 -8.40 -22.07
CA LYS A 367 30.16 -8.67 -21.34
C LYS A 367 30.38 -10.14 -21.08
#